data_c1fb96d424b3a0372203c9d6b45d472b
#
_entry.id   c1fb96d424b3a0372203c9d6b45d472b
#
_cell.length_a   1.000
_cell.length_b   1.000
_cell.length_c   1.000
_cell.angle_alpha   90.00
_cell.angle_beta   90.00
_cell.angle_gamma   90.00
#
_symmetry.space_group_name_H-M   'P 1'
#
loop_
_entity.id
_entity.type
_entity.pdbx_description
1 polymer ?
#
loop_
_entity_poly.entity_id
_entity_poly.type
_entity_poly.pdbx_seq_one_letter_code
_entity_poly.pdbx_strand_id
1 'polypeptide(L)' 'MPRELEAEVYCPRCKHLYGTIFRVQVNQGHWAHETHPGTIPKYCGICECPTERKSHGR' A
#
# COMPACT_ATOMS: atom_id res chain seq x y z
N MET A 1 -1.07 -19.80 0.28
CA MET A 1 0.22 -19.15 0.50
C MET A 1 0.09 -18.05 1.53
N PRO A 2 1.06 -17.86 2.42
CA PRO A 2 0.95 -16.78 3.41
C PRO A 2 0.90 -15.42 2.72
N ARG A 3 0.13 -14.53 3.32
CA ARG A 3 -0.13 -13.20 2.79
C ARG A 3 -0.19 -12.23 3.94
N GLU A 4 0.57 -11.16 3.86
CA GLU A 4 0.61 -10.16 4.90
C GLU A 4 0.35 -8.76 4.36
N LEU A 5 -0.41 -7.98 5.11
CA LEU A 5 -0.58 -6.57 4.81
C LEU A 5 0.71 -5.84 5.14
N GLU A 6 1.31 -5.23 4.13
CA GLU A 6 2.55 -4.49 4.31
C GLU A 6 2.30 -3.02 4.59
N ALA A 7 1.42 -2.40 3.82
CA ALA A 7 1.16 -0.98 3.96
C ALA A 7 -0.19 -0.60 3.40
N GLU A 8 -0.69 0.54 3.83
CA GLU A 8 -1.86 1.18 3.26
C GLU A 8 -1.47 2.57 2.80
N VAL A 9 -2.00 2.97 1.64
CA VAL A 9 -1.77 4.31 1.09
C VAL A 9 -3.10 5.07 1.16
N TYR A 10 -3.10 6.19 1.82
CA TYR A 10 -4.31 6.96 2.07
C TYR A 10 -4.02 8.46 2.04
N CYS A 11 -5.08 9.25 1.89
CA CYS A 11 -4.97 10.69 2.02
C CYS A 11 -5.20 11.06 3.49
N PRO A 12 -4.22 11.69 4.17
CA PRO A 12 -4.37 12.03 5.58
C PRO A 12 -5.44 13.10 5.83
N ARG A 13 -5.76 13.87 4.81
CA ARG A 13 -6.76 14.93 4.91
C ARG A 13 -8.18 14.42 4.73
N CYS A 14 -8.41 13.69 3.64
CA CYS A 14 -9.71 13.14 3.31
C CYS A 14 -9.98 11.81 3.98
N LYS A 15 -8.93 11.18 4.48
CA LYS A 15 -8.98 9.83 5.06
C LYS A 15 -9.49 8.79 4.06
N HIS A 16 -9.28 9.08 2.78
CA HIS A 16 -9.65 8.16 1.71
C HIS A 16 -8.54 7.14 1.47
N LEU A 17 -8.89 5.87 1.48
CA LEU A 17 -7.95 4.80 1.21
C LEU A 17 -7.80 4.63 -0.30
N TYR A 18 -6.57 4.78 -0.80
CA TYR A 18 -6.27 4.65 -2.22
C TYR A 18 -5.78 3.27 -2.60
N GLY A 19 -5.21 2.55 -1.67
CA GLY A 19 -4.77 1.22 -1.98
C GLY A 19 -4.13 0.54 -0.79
N THR A 20 -4.00 -0.78 -0.91
CA THR A 20 -3.33 -1.59 0.09
C THR A 20 -2.22 -2.36 -0.59
N ILE A 21 -1.11 -2.49 0.08
CA ILE A 21 0.04 -3.23 -0.43
C ILE A 21 0.18 -4.50 0.39
N PHE A 22 0.02 -5.64 -0.27
CA PHE A 22 0.24 -6.94 0.35
C PHE A 22 1.52 -7.53 -0.18
N ARG A 23 2.14 -8.35 0.62
CA ARG A 23 3.23 -9.20 0.15
C ARG A 23 2.83 -10.65 0.35
N VAL A 24 3.22 -11.49 -0.60
CA VAL A 24 2.94 -12.91 -0.58
C VAL A 24 4.26 -13.66 -0.66
N GLN A 25 4.30 -14.81 -0.02
CA GLN A 25 5.46 -15.67 -0.11
C GLN A 25 5.38 -16.49 -1.41
N VAL A 26 6.30 -16.24 -2.32
CA VAL A 26 6.30 -16.90 -3.63
C VAL A 26 7.25 -18.07 -3.68
N ASN A 27 8.30 -18.06 -2.86
CA ASN A 27 9.26 -19.15 -2.73
C ASN A 27 9.70 -19.23 -1.28
N GLN A 28 10.50 -20.26 -0.96
CA GLN A 28 11.03 -20.40 0.39
C GLN A 28 11.81 -19.15 0.79
N GLY A 29 11.25 -18.38 1.71
CA GLY A 29 11.89 -17.18 2.20
C GLY A 29 11.81 -15.96 1.31
N HIS A 30 11.23 -16.08 0.12
CA HIS A 30 11.08 -14.95 -0.81
C HIS A 30 9.68 -14.36 -0.73
N TRP A 31 9.63 -13.03 -0.75
CA TRP A 31 8.38 -12.28 -0.72
C TRP A 31 8.29 -11.38 -1.95
N ALA A 32 7.09 -11.21 -2.46
CA ALA A 32 6.80 -10.31 -3.56
C ALA A 32 5.57 -9.48 -3.23
N HIS A 33 5.49 -8.28 -3.79
CA HIS A 33 4.32 -7.43 -3.60
C HIS A 33 3.18 -7.91 -4.50
N GLU A 34 2.01 -8.07 -3.93
CA GLU A 34 0.81 -8.39 -4.69
C GLU A 34 0.30 -7.16 -5.44
N THR A 35 0.38 -6.00 -4.79
CA THR A 35 -0.01 -4.74 -5.40
C THR A 35 1.24 -3.91 -5.66
N HIS A 36 1.41 -3.47 -6.90
CA HIS A 36 2.54 -2.64 -7.26
C HIS A 36 2.36 -1.21 -6.75
N PRO A 37 3.27 -0.71 -5.90
CA PRO A 37 3.15 0.64 -5.37
C PRO A 37 3.07 1.72 -6.45
N GLY A 38 3.67 1.48 -7.61
CA GLY A 38 3.67 2.45 -8.71
C GLY A 38 2.30 2.69 -9.34
N THR A 39 1.32 1.82 -9.10
CA THR A 39 -0.03 2.01 -9.60
C THR A 39 -0.90 2.86 -8.68
N ILE A 40 -0.41 3.13 -7.48
CA ILE A 40 -1.14 3.93 -6.49
C ILE A 40 -0.81 5.40 -6.72
N PRO A 41 -1.80 6.29 -6.78
CA PRO A 41 -1.52 7.71 -7.04
C PRO A 41 -0.73 8.35 -5.92
N LYS A 42 0.14 9.29 -6.28
CA LYS A 42 0.96 10.02 -5.32
C LYS A 42 0.18 11.13 -4.63
N TYR A 43 -0.88 11.59 -5.25
CA TYR A 43 -1.69 12.71 -4.75
C TYR A 43 -3.16 12.32 -4.72
N CYS A 44 -3.86 12.86 -3.73
CA CYS A 44 -5.30 12.70 -3.65
C CYS A 44 -5.97 13.42 -4.80
N GLY A 45 -6.90 12.75 -5.50
CA GLY A 45 -7.64 13.36 -6.59
C GLY A 45 -8.69 14.36 -6.15
N ILE A 46 -8.99 14.41 -4.85
CA ILE A 46 -10.03 15.29 -4.31
C ILE A 46 -9.42 16.58 -3.77
N CYS A 47 -8.42 16.49 -2.91
CA CYS A 47 -7.84 17.66 -2.27
C CYS A 47 -6.43 17.97 -2.75
N GLU A 48 -5.92 17.18 -3.69
CA GLU A 48 -4.59 17.35 -4.28
C GLU A 48 -3.43 17.32 -3.28
N CYS A 49 -3.69 16.79 -2.09
CA CYS A 49 -2.65 16.61 -1.08
C CYS A 49 -1.90 15.32 -1.33
N PRO A 50 -0.61 15.28 -0.96
CA PRO A 50 0.16 14.04 -1.12
C PRO A 50 -0.46 12.91 -0.29
N THR A 51 -0.49 11.71 -0.86
CA THR A 51 -0.92 10.53 -0.14
C THR A 51 0.20 10.06 0.78
N GLU A 52 -0.18 9.46 1.89
CA GLU A 52 0.78 8.92 2.85
C GLU A 52 0.70 7.41 2.90
N ARG A 53 1.84 6.80 3.17
CA ARG A 53 1.95 5.37 3.29
C ARG A 53 2.09 4.99 4.77
N LYS A 54 1.14 4.21 5.25
CA LYS A 54 1.19 3.71 6.62
C LYS A 54 1.63 2.25 6.60
N SER A 55 2.81 2.00 7.11
CA SER A 55 3.35 0.66 7.17
C SER A 55 2.71 -0.15 8.29
N HIS A 56 2.44 -1.41 7.98
CA HIS A 56 1.92 -2.38 8.95
C HIS A 56 2.94 -3.48 9.21
N GLY A 57 4.19 -3.22 8.91
CA GLY A 57 5.26 -4.17 9.15
C GLY A 57 5.51 -4.38 10.63
N ARG A 58 6.20 -5.45 10.96
CA ARG A 58 6.60 -5.76 12.33
C ARG A 58 7.85 -5.02 12.74
#